data_43e267884a047f93337a336516a52e45
#
_entry.id   43e267884a047f93337a336516a52e45
#
_cell.length_a   1.000
_cell.length_b   1.000
_cell.length_c   1.000
_cell.angle_alpha   90.00
_cell.angle_beta   90.00
_cell.angle_gamma   90.00
#
_symmetry.space_group_name_H-M   'P 1'
#
loop_
_entity.id
_entity.type
_entity.pdbx_description
1 polymer ?
#
loop_
_entity_poly.entity_id
_entity_poly.type
_entity_poly.pdbx_seq_one_letter_code
_entity_poly.pdbx_strand_id
1 'polypeptide(L)'
;MTTIKTTVILFFALVINMAAAPAFAIQLDLMPGTQTVAPADTASLDIVISGLGAGSAPSLSSYDLEITYDDALLTPTLVNIGDPGLGDQLDLFGLGSIVSVTPGVGLLSISELSLDLPSDLDLLQADNFILASLTFTTLGVGNAAVGFGNVILGDSFGLPLAADVNGATIAIRNPVNGVPEPMTWALLLPGLAWLRGRRFRV
;
A
#
# COMPACT_ATOMS: atom_id res chain seq x y z
N MET A 1 10.34 10.62 61.33
CA MET A 1 9.24 9.82 60.69
C MET A 1 8.84 10.38 59.31
N THR A 2 9.36 11.49 58.85
CA THR A 2 9.04 12.20 57.58
C THR A 2 9.84 11.71 56.36
N THR A 3 11.06 11.22 56.55
CA THR A 3 11.98 10.79 55.47
C THR A 3 11.57 9.49 54.77
N ILE A 4 10.93 8.56 55.46
CA ILE A 4 10.51 7.27 54.90
C ILE A 4 9.32 7.46 53.93
N LYS A 5 8.39 8.38 54.23
CA LYS A 5 7.22 8.66 53.37
C LYS A 5 7.63 9.31 52.05
N THR A 6 8.65 10.18 52.03
CA THR A 6 9.13 10.84 50.81
C THR A 6 9.84 9.88 49.89
N THR A 7 10.62 8.91 50.44
CA THR A 7 11.33 7.90 49.64
C THR A 7 10.36 6.93 48.96
N VAL A 8 9.28 6.52 49.62
CA VAL A 8 8.26 5.62 49.05
C VAL A 8 7.49 6.31 47.91
N ILE A 9 7.17 7.60 48.05
CA ILE A 9 6.47 8.36 46.98
C ILE A 9 7.38 8.54 45.76
N LEU A 10 8.69 8.79 45.97
CA LEU A 10 9.64 8.91 44.85
C LEU A 10 9.84 7.58 44.10
N PHE A 11 9.83 6.44 44.82
CA PHE A 11 9.96 5.11 44.20
C PHE A 11 8.69 4.73 43.44
N PHE A 12 7.51 5.11 43.95
CA PHE A 12 6.24 4.87 43.22
C PHE A 12 6.09 5.76 41.99
N ALA A 13 6.57 7.00 41.99
CA ALA A 13 6.58 7.89 40.83
C ALA A 13 7.57 7.41 39.75
N LEU A 14 8.68 6.76 40.12
CA LEU A 14 9.66 6.22 39.17
C LEU A 14 9.15 4.97 38.45
N VAL A 15 8.36 4.12 39.12
CA VAL A 15 7.82 2.88 38.53
C VAL A 15 6.72 3.16 37.49
N ILE A 16 5.97 4.28 37.68
CA ILE A 16 4.89 4.65 36.73
C ILE A 16 5.44 5.15 35.38
N ASN A 17 6.69 5.65 35.33
CA ASN A 17 7.30 6.11 34.08
C ASN A 17 7.91 5.01 33.20
N MET A 18 7.95 3.75 33.64
CA MET A 18 8.53 2.64 32.86
C MET A 18 7.53 1.87 31.99
N ALA A 19 6.25 2.26 31.96
CA ALA A 19 5.21 1.47 31.30
C ALA A 19 4.67 2.07 29.98
N ALA A 20 5.34 3.07 29.41
CA ALA A 20 5.00 3.52 28.06
C ALA A 20 5.94 2.84 27.05
N ALA A 21 5.73 1.54 26.79
CA ALA A 21 6.20 0.96 25.57
C ALA A 21 5.53 1.72 24.40
N PRO A 22 6.26 2.15 23.37
CA PRO A 22 5.63 2.70 22.18
C PRO A 22 4.68 1.62 21.64
N ALA A 23 3.39 1.89 21.65
CA ALA A 23 2.46 1.08 20.89
C ALA A 23 2.76 1.36 19.43
N PHE A 24 3.41 0.44 18.74
CA PHE A 24 3.51 0.48 17.28
C PHE A 24 2.09 0.32 16.75
N ALA A 25 1.57 1.37 16.10
CA ALA A 25 0.31 1.27 15.38
C ALA A 25 0.60 0.48 14.10
N ILE A 26 0.03 -0.71 13.99
CA ILE A 26 0.07 -1.47 12.73
C ILE A 26 -0.75 -0.68 11.72
N GLN A 27 -0.22 -0.52 10.51
CA GLN A 27 -0.90 0.13 9.41
C GLN A 27 -1.07 -0.86 8.25
N LEU A 28 -2.18 -0.71 7.56
CA LEU A 28 -2.49 -1.44 6.34
C LEU A 28 -2.86 -0.45 5.25
N ASP A 29 -1.99 -0.29 4.27
CA ASP A 29 -2.06 0.74 3.25
C ASP A 29 -2.27 0.13 1.87
N LEU A 30 -3.10 0.77 1.03
CA LEU A 30 -3.12 0.53 -0.41
C LEU A 30 -2.16 1.50 -1.09
N MET A 31 -1.11 0.98 -1.72
CA MET A 31 -0.05 1.77 -2.34
C MET A 31 0.05 1.54 -3.86
N PRO A 32 0.21 2.60 -4.67
CA PRO A 32 0.23 4.01 -4.27
C PRO A 32 -1.16 4.51 -3.88
N GLY A 33 -1.24 5.39 -2.86
CA GLY A 33 -2.52 5.95 -2.39
C GLY A 33 -3.29 6.73 -3.47
N THR A 34 -2.60 7.20 -4.51
CA THR A 34 -3.20 7.83 -5.70
C THR A 34 -2.42 7.48 -6.96
N GLN A 35 -3.13 7.18 -8.05
CA GLN A 35 -2.52 7.01 -9.38
C GLN A 35 -3.45 7.51 -10.47
N THR A 36 -2.87 7.82 -11.63
CA THR A 36 -3.64 8.24 -12.83
C THR A 36 -3.31 7.31 -13.99
N VAL A 37 -4.33 6.76 -14.62
CA VAL A 37 -4.23 5.82 -15.75
C VAL A 37 -5.22 6.19 -16.84
N ALA A 38 -5.02 5.69 -18.08
CA ALA A 38 -5.98 5.84 -19.15
C ALA A 38 -7.08 4.75 -19.06
N PRO A 39 -8.25 4.97 -19.70
CA PRO A 39 -9.26 3.91 -19.87
C PRO A 39 -8.69 2.72 -20.63
N ALA A 40 -9.07 1.52 -20.24
CA ALA A 40 -8.58 0.24 -20.73
C ALA A 40 -7.10 -0.09 -20.43
N ASP A 41 -6.43 0.77 -19.64
CA ASP A 41 -5.11 0.46 -19.09
C ASP A 41 -5.24 -0.33 -17.78
N THR A 42 -4.09 -0.79 -17.29
CA THR A 42 -4.00 -1.47 -15.99
C THR A 42 -3.56 -0.51 -14.89
N ALA A 43 -4.17 -0.68 -13.71
CA ALA A 43 -3.77 -0.03 -12.47
C ALA A 43 -3.34 -1.11 -11.47
N SER A 44 -2.22 -0.88 -10.78
CA SER A 44 -1.73 -1.82 -9.76
C SER A 44 -1.70 -1.14 -8.39
N LEU A 45 -2.13 -1.89 -7.37
CA LEU A 45 -2.10 -1.49 -5.97
C LEU A 45 -1.49 -2.61 -5.13
N ASP A 46 -0.57 -2.26 -4.26
CA ASP A 46 0.00 -3.16 -3.28
C ASP A 46 -0.72 -2.99 -1.94
N ILE A 47 -1.04 -4.08 -1.27
CA ILE A 47 -1.50 -4.11 0.11
C ILE A 47 -0.27 -4.21 0.99
N VAL A 48 0.11 -3.11 1.64
CA VAL A 48 1.31 -3.02 2.48
C VAL A 48 0.93 -3.06 3.93
N ILE A 49 1.53 -3.96 4.70
CA ILE A 49 1.47 -3.94 6.17
C ILE A 49 2.75 -3.33 6.72
N SER A 50 2.64 -2.57 7.81
CA SER A 50 3.77 -1.98 8.51
C SER A 50 3.52 -1.83 10.01
N GLY A 51 4.58 -1.63 10.78
CA GLY A 51 4.50 -1.48 12.23
C GLY A 51 4.45 -2.81 12.99
N LEU A 52 4.82 -3.92 12.35
CA LEU A 52 5.05 -5.20 13.02
C LEU A 52 6.37 -5.18 13.80
N GLY A 53 6.62 -6.19 14.61
CA GLY A 53 7.88 -6.31 15.33
C GLY A 53 9.05 -6.69 14.41
N ALA A 54 10.19 -6.01 14.56
CA ALA A 54 11.42 -6.36 13.84
C ALA A 54 12.24 -7.35 14.68
N GLY A 55 12.15 -8.63 14.38
CA GLY A 55 12.79 -9.71 15.14
C GLY A 55 12.16 -9.96 16.51
N SER A 56 10.90 -9.59 16.69
CA SER A 56 10.11 -9.77 17.91
C SER A 56 8.61 -9.65 17.61
N ALA A 57 7.76 -10.11 18.52
CA ALA A 57 6.32 -9.88 18.42
C ALA A 57 5.97 -8.36 18.46
N PRO A 58 4.85 -7.94 17.82
CA PRO A 58 3.91 -8.78 17.09
C PRO A 58 4.38 -9.10 15.68
N SER A 59 4.16 -10.34 15.22
CA SER A 59 4.23 -10.75 13.83
C SER A 59 2.85 -11.09 13.30
N LEU A 60 2.67 -11.14 11.99
CA LEU A 60 1.42 -11.51 11.32
C LEU A 60 1.45 -12.99 10.97
N SER A 61 0.45 -13.77 11.41
CA SER A 61 0.30 -15.16 10.99
C SER A 61 -0.91 -15.39 10.09
N SER A 62 -1.88 -14.51 10.12
CA SER A 62 -3.06 -14.64 9.26
C SER A 62 -3.69 -13.31 8.96
N TYR A 63 -4.33 -13.23 7.80
CA TYR A 63 -5.20 -12.12 7.46
C TYR A 63 -6.43 -12.59 6.69
N ASP A 64 -7.53 -11.85 6.82
CA ASP A 64 -8.74 -11.95 6.00
C ASP A 64 -9.19 -10.52 5.68
N LEU A 65 -9.05 -10.14 4.41
CA LEU A 65 -9.24 -8.80 3.91
C LEU A 65 -10.34 -8.77 2.87
N GLU A 66 -11.26 -7.83 3.01
CA GLU A 66 -12.21 -7.46 1.97
C GLU A 66 -11.76 -6.15 1.33
N ILE A 67 -11.44 -6.19 0.05
CA ILE A 67 -11.10 -5.01 -0.76
C ILE A 67 -12.34 -4.57 -1.52
N THR A 68 -12.79 -3.36 -1.25
CA THR A 68 -13.95 -2.74 -1.93
C THR A 68 -13.47 -1.86 -3.08
N TYR A 69 -14.17 -1.91 -4.20
CA TYR A 69 -13.85 -1.10 -5.38
C TYR A 69 -15.10 -0.76 -6.19
N ASP A 70 -15.02 0.24 -7.06
CA ASP A 70 -16.11 0.59 -7.99
C ASP A 70 -16.07 -0.33 -9.21
N ASP A 71 -16.99 -1.29 -9.28
CA ASP A 71 -17.08 -2.29 -10.35
C ASP A 71 -17.54 -1.71 -11.70
N ALA A 72 -18.10 -0.49 -11.71
CA ALA A 72 -18.37 0.23 -12.96
C ALA A 72 -17.10 0.82 -13.60
N LEU A 73 -16.04 1.00 -12.82
CA LEU A 73 -14.79 1.62 -13.26
C LEU A 73 -13.60 0.66 -13.26
N LEU A 74 -13.62 -0.39 -12.45
CA LEU A 74 -12.51 -1.32 -12.24
C LEU A 74 -12.95 -2.78 -12.33
N THR A 75 -12.09 -3.61 -12.91
CA THR A 75 -12.23 -5.08 -12.87
C THR A 75 -10.92 -5.68 -12.38
N PRO A 76 -10.90 -6.46 -11.27
CA PRO A 76 -9.70 -7.14 -10.82
C PRO A 76 -9.32 -8.22 -11.84
N THR A 77 -8.04 -8.29 -12.20
CA THR A 77 -7.51 -9.21 -13.21
C THR A 77 -6.45 -10.14 -12.67
N LEU A 78 -5.69 -9.71 -11.67
CA LEU A 78 -4.62 -10.50 -11.07
C LEU A 78 -4.46 -10.15 -9.60
N VAL A 79 -4.20 -11.16 -8.79
CA VAL A 79 -3.76 -11.04 -7.39
C VAL A 79 -2.51 -11.89 -7.23
N ASN A 80 -1.41 -11.26 -6.86
CA ASN A 80 -0.17 -11.96 -6.51
C ASN A 80 0.01 -11.85 -4.99
N ILE A 81 0.12 -12.99 -4.32
CA ILE A 81 0.36 -13.05 -2.87
C ILE A 81 1.86 -12.94 -2.61
N GLY A 82 2.21 -12.28 -1.51
CA GLY A 82 3.57 -12.09 -1.05
C GLY A 82 4.28 -10.86 -1.64
N ASP A 83 5.40 -10.52 -1.07
CA ASP A 83 6.24 -9.39 -1.43
C ASP A 83 7.18 -9.77 -2.58
N PRO A 84 7.21 -9.00 -3.68
CA PRO A 84 8.07 -9.31 -4.83
C PRO A 84 9.58 -9.24 -4.53
N GLY A 85 9.99 -8.58 -3.45
CA GLY A 85 11.39 -8.43 -3.04
C GLY A 85 11.78 -9.31 -1.87
N LEU A 86 10.87 -9.50 -0.92
CA LEU A 86 11.10 -10.25 0.34
C LEU A 86 10.53 -11.67 0.29
N GLY A 87 9.71 -11.99 -0.73
CA GLY A 87 8.97 -13.24 -0.79
C GLY A 87 7.72 -13.22 0.07
N ASP A 88 7.09 -14.38 0.20
CA ASP A 88 5.93 -14.52 1.07
C ASP A 88 6.37 -14.55 2.54
N GLN A 89 5.97 -13.53 3.27
CA GLN A 89 6.34 -13.35 4.68
C GLN A 89 5.45 -14.18 5.63
N LEU A 90 4.43 -14.85 5.10
CA LEU A 90 3.62 -15.84 5.81
C LEU A 90 4.03 -17.28 5.45
N ASP A 91 4.99 -17.46 4.53
CA ASP A 91 5.59 -18.75 4.15
C ASP A 91 7.13 -18.61 4.06
N LEU A 92 7.77 -18.27 5.18
CA LEU A 92 9.20 -17.95 5.27
C LEU A 92 10.11 -19.11 4.82
N PHE A 93 9.64 -20.34 4.98
CA PHE A 93 10.43 -21.55 4.67
C PHE A 93 9.96 -22.29 3.42
N GLY A 94 8.94 -21.78 2.71
CA GLY A 94 8.39 -22.46 1.54
C GLY A 94 7.70 -23.79 1.89
N LEU A 95 7.14 -23.89 3.11
CA LEU A 95 6.35 -25.05 3.56
C LEU A 95 4.91 -24.99 3.05
N GLY A 96 4.50 -23.85 2.54
CA GLY A 96 3.18 -23.50 2.07
C GLY A 96 2.36 -22.76 3.11
N SER A 97 1.48 -21.86 2.64
CA SER A 97 0.45 -21.20 3.41
C SER A 97 -0.94 -21.62 2.89
N ILE A 98 -2.01 -21.30 3.63
CA ILE A 98 -3.38 -21.55 3.16
C ILE A 98 -3.92 -20.24 2.61
N VAL A 99 -3.97 -20.12 1.28
CA VAL A 99 -4.41 -18.92 0.58
C VAL A 99 -5.81 -19.11 -0.02
N SER A 100 -6.64 -18.08 0.06
CA SER A 100 -7.91 -17.98 -0.66
C SER A 100 -8.06 -16.61 -1.27
N VAL A 101 -8.45 -16.58 -2.57
CA VAL A 101 -8.77 -15.35 -3.30
C VAL A 101 -10.13 -15.54 -3.96
N THR A 102 -11.10 -14.72 -3.59
CA THR A 102 -12.48 -14.84 -4.08
C THR A 102 -12.94 -13.48 -4.64
N PRO A 103 -13.02 -13.31 -5.96
CA PRO A 103 -13.56 -12.12 -6.57
C PRO A 103 -15.08 -12.10 -6.48
N GLY A 104 -15.65 -10.95 -6.15
CA GLY A 104 -17.08 -10.62 -6.16
C GLY A 104 -17.33 -9.33 -6.93
N VAL A 105 -18.60 -8.89 -6.98
CA VAL A 105 -18.97 -7.63 -7.62
C VAL A 105 -18.69 -6.49 -6.66
N GLY A 106 -17.76 -5.59 -7.03
CA GLY A 106 -17.33 -4.48 -6.18
C GLY A 106 -16.58 -4.91 -4.92
N LEU A 107 -16.23 -6.19 -4.80
CA LEU A 107 -15.59 -6.79 -3.63
C LEU A 107 -14.59 -7.85 -4.05
N LEU A 108 -13.42 -7.87 -3.42
CA LEU A 108 -12.41 -8.91 -3.58
C LEU A 108 -11.99 -9.37 -2.18
N SER A 109 -12.26 -10.63 -1.85
CA SER A 109 -11.83 -11.23 -0.57
C SER A 109 -10.50 -11.93 -0.76
N ILE A 110 -9.55 -11.67 0.13
CA ILE A 110 -8.22 -12.26 0.12
C ILE A 110 -7.89 -12.70 1.55
N SER A 111 -7.54 -13.95 1.72
CA SER A 111 -7.12 -14.46 3.02
C SER A 111 -5.91 -15.35 2.89
N GLU A 112 -5.10 -15.35 3.93
CA GLU A 112 -3.94 -16.22 4.06
C GLU A 112 -3.72 -16.61 5.52
N LEU A 113 -3.29 -17.84 5.73
CA LEU A 113 -2.89 -18.38 7.01
C LEU A 113 -1.53 -19.06 6.88
N SER A 114 -0.56 -18.59 7.64
CA SER A 114 0.77 -19.17 7.76
C SER A 114 0.73 -20.54 8.42
N LEU A 115 1.59 -21.42 7.99
CA LEU A 115 1.88 -22.71 8.64
C LEU A 115 3.24 -22.73 9.34
N ASP A 116 3.96 -21.60 9.32
CA ASP A 116 5.23 -21.44 10.03
C ASP A 116 5.04 -21.39 11.55
N LEU A 117 6.10 -21.69 12.28
CA LEU A 117 6.05 -21.65 13.75
C LEU A 117 5.96 -20.20 14.25
N PRO A 118 5.20 -19.95 15.33
CA PRO A 118 5.10 -18.60 15.92
C PRO A 118 6.45 -17.96 16.23
N SER A 119 7.41 -18.74 16.74
CA SER A 119 8.77 -18.25 17.05
C SER A 119 9.55 -17.80 15.83
N ASP A 120 9.30 -18.42 14.68
CA ASP A 120 10.01 -18.12 13.45
C ASP A 120 9.43 -16.85 12.80
N LEU A 121 8.09 -16.71 12.81
CA LEU A 121 7.43 -15.48 12.42
C LEU A 121 7.89 -14.31 13.27
N ASP A 122 7.91 -14.43 14.60
CA ASP A 122 8.35 -13.35 15.49
C ASP A 122 9.81 -12.95 15.26
N LEU A 123 10.67 -13.90 14.88
CA LEU A 123 12.10 -13.65 14.75
C LEU A 123 12.54 -13.21 13.36
N LEU A 124 11.88 -13.71 12.30
CA LEU A 124 12.38 -13.63 10.92
C LEU A 124 11.50 -12.78 10.00
N GLN A 125 10.21 -12.60 10.34
CA GLN A 125 9.30 -11.81 9.53
C GLN A 125 9.74 -10.33 9.53
N ALA A 126 9.66 -9.69 8.38
CA ALA A 126 9.93 -8.26 8.25
C ALA A 126 8.85 -7.43 8.97
N ASP A 127 9.25 -6.25 9.46
CA ASP A 127 8.33 -5.30 10.11
C ASP A 127 7.41 -4.54 9.14
N ASN A 128 7.74 -4.63 7.84
CA ASN A 128 7.04 -3.95 6.75
C ASN A 128 7.22 -4.78 5.46
N PHE A 129 6.12 -5.15 4.81
CA PHE A 129 6.15 -5.93 3.56
C PHE A 129 4.80 -5.84 2.82
N ILE A 130 4.80 -6.31 1.57
CA ILE A 130 3.60 -6.41 0.74
C ILE A 130 2.92 -7.75 1.00
N LEU A 131 1.63 -7.72 1.42
CA LEU A 131 0.79 -8.92 1.57
C LEU A 131 0.36 -9.46 0.21
N ALA A 132 -0.09 -8.56 -0.66
CA ALA A 132 -0.51 -8.91 -2.00
C ALA A 132 -0.43 -7.71 -2.95
N SER A 133 -0.17 -7.97 -4.22
CA SER A 133 -0.27 -6.99 -5.31
C SER A 133 -1.53 -7.25 -6.14
N LEU A 134 -2.37 -6.22 -6.26
CA LEU A 134 -3.64 -6.23 -6.99
C LEU A 134 -3.46 -5.55 -8.33
N THR A 135 -3.96 -6.16 -9.39
CA THR A 135 -4.03 -5.53 -10.71
C THR A 135 -5.48 -5.41 -11.16
N PHE A 136 -5.86 -4.21 -11.57
CA PHE A 136 -7.17 -3.91 -12.10
C PHE A 136 -7.06 -3.45 -13.55
N THR A 137 -8.02 -3.84 -14.38
CA THR A 137 -8.25 -3.19 -15.67
C THR A 137 -9.27 -2.07 -15.48
N THR A 138 -8.98 -0.88 -16.02
CA THR A 138 -9.87 0.28 -15.95
C THR A 138 -10.89 0.24 -17.08
N LEU A 139 -12.16 0.54 -16.78
CA LEU A 139 -13.29 0.40 -17.74
C LEU A 139 -13.70 1.73 -18.35
N GLY A 140 -13.72 2.81 -17.58
CA GLY A 140 -14.24 4.10 -18.01
C GLY A 140 -13.57 5.27 -17.31
N VAL A 141 -13.82 6.48 -17.80
CA VAL A 141 -13.30 7.72 -17.20
C VAL A 141 -14.01 7.99 -15.88
N GLY A 142 -13.26 8.25 -14.81
CA GLY A 142 -13.80 8.52 -13.48
C GLY A 142 -12.71 8.57 -12.42
N ASN A 143 -13.14 8.66 -11.16
CA ASN A 143 -12.29 8.46 -10.00
C ASN A 143 -12.82 7.23 -9.26
N ALA A 144 -12.06 6.14 -9.30
CA ALA A 144 -12.40 4.92 -8.60
C ALA A 144 -11.73 4.92 -7.23
N ALA A 145 -12.51 4.84 -6.16
CA ALA A 145 -12.01 4.57 -4.83
C ALA A 145 -11.80 3.06 -4.66
N VAL A 146 -10.67 2.69 -4.05
CA VAL A 146 -10.38 1.34 -3.59
C VAL A 146 -10.12 1.43 -2.10
N GLY A 147 -10.75 0.58 -1.31
CA GLY A 147 -10.67 0.64 0.14
C GLY A 147 -10.75 -0.73 0.79
N PHE A 148 -10.66 -0.73 2.10
CA PHE A 148 -10.89 -1.92 2.90
C PHE A 148 -12.35 -1.94 3.39
N GLY A 149 -12.99 -3.10 3.27
CA GLY A 149 -14.24 -3.42 3.93
C GLY A 149 -13.97 -4.04 5.29
N ASN A 150 -14.07 -5.36 5.38
CA ASN A 150 -13.67 -6.09 6.60
C ASN A 150 -12.15 -6.30 6.62
N VAL A 151 -11.53 -6.17 7.81
CA VAL A 151 -10.12 -6.43 8.05
C VAL A 151 -9.98 -7.24 9.32
N ILE A 152 -9.45 -8.45 9.20
CA ILE A 152 -9.13 -9.34 10.31
C ILE A 152 -7.66 -9.71 10.18
N LEU A 153 -6.87 -9.40 11.20
CA LEU A 153 -5.46 -9.76 11.28
C LEU A 153 -5.24 -10.58 12.55
N GLY A 154 -4.44 -11.63 12.45
CA GLY A 154 -4.05 -12.49 13.57
C GLY A 154 -2.53 -12.50 13.76
N ASP A 155 -2.08 -12.37 15.02
CA ASP A 155 -0.67 -12.51 15.35
C ASP A 155 -0.20 -13.98 15.30
N SER A 156 1.07 -14.24 15.58
CA SER A 156 1.68 -15.57 15.59
C SER A 156 1.01 -16.57 16.53
N PHE A 157 0.22 -16.10 17.50
CA PHE A 157 -0.55 -16.92 18.44
C PHE A 157 -2.05 -16.95 18.12
N GLY A 158 -2.48 -16.32 17.01
CA GLY A 158 -3.88 -16.22 16.62
C GLY A 158 -4.68 -15.19 17.40
N LEU A 159 -4.02 -14.28 18.12
CA LEU A 159 -4.71 -13.15 18.76
C LEU A 159 -4.95 -12.02 17.75
N PRO A 160 -6.07 -11.28 17.88
CA PRO A 160 -6.40 -10.24 16.93
C PRO A 160 -5.41 -9.07 17.01
N LEU A 161 -4.94 -8.62 15.84
CA LEU A 161 -4.14 -7.41 15.67
C LEU A 161 -5.06 -6.28 15.16
N ALA A 162 -5.00 -5.13 15.82
CA ALA A 162 -5.67 -3.92 15.36
C ALA A 162 -4.74 -3.14 14.42
N ALA A 163 -5.26 -2.69 13.27
CA ALA A 163 -4.53 -1.88 12.32
C ALA A 163 -5.34 -0.65 11.91
N ASP A 164 -4.65 0.46 11.67
CA ASP A 164 -5.20 1.59 10.95
C ASP A 164 -5.15 1.30 9.45
N VAL A 165 -6.23 1.61 8.72
CA VAL A 165 -6.35 1.26 7.31
C VAL A 165 -6.45 2.50 6.42
N ASN A 166 -5.72 2.52 5.30
CA ASN A 166 -5.74 3.60 4.33
C ASN A 166 -6.00 3.05 2.92
N GLY A 167 -7.05 3.57 2.28
CA GLY A 167 -7.42 3.23 0.91
C GLY A 167 -6.64 4.01 -0.14
N ALA A 168 -6.97 3.76 -1.41
CA ALA A 168 -6.39 4.42 -2.57
C ALA A 168 -7.44 5.00 -3.52
N THR A 169 -7.01 5.89 -4.41
CA THR A 169 -7.84 6.44 -5.48
C THR A 169 -7.14 6.29 -6.83
N ILE A 170 -7.86 5.74 -7.80
CA ILE A 170 -7.40 5.60 -9.19
C ILE A 170 -8.18 6.63 -10.04
N ALA A 171 -7.48 7.66 -10.53
CA ALA A 171 -8.03 8.63 -11.44
C ALA A 171 -7.90 8.12 -12.88
N ILE A 172 -9.02 7.77 -13.51
CA ILE A 172 -9.04 7.27 -14.89
C ILE A 172 -9.38 8.44 -15.81
N ARG A 173 -8.44 8.82 -16.67
CA ARG A 173 -8.55 10.02 -17.52
C ARG A 173 -8.13 9.71 -18.94
N ASN A 174 -8.85 10.30 -19.91
CA ASN A 174 -8.39 10.25 -21.28
C ASN A 174 -6.99 10.91 -21.38
N PRO A 175 -6.07 10.31 -22.15
CA PRO A 175 -4.81 10.96 -22.44
C PRO A 175 -5.11 12.35 -23.05
N VAL A 176 -4.55 13.40 -22.46
CA VAL A 176 -4.61 14.74 -23.08
C VAL A 176 -3.84 14.61 -24.39
N ASN A 177 -4.56 14.55 -25.52
CA ASN A 177 -3.91 14.68 -26.83
C ASN A 177 -3.07 15.96 -26.73
N GLY A 178 -1.74 15.81 -26.89
CA GLY A 178 -0.79 16.87 -26.65
C GLY A 178 -1.30 18.17 -27.24
N VAL A 179 -1.27 19.23 -26.45
CA VAL A 179 -1.52 20.58 -26.95
C VAL A 179 -0.68 20.71 -28.20
N PRO A 180 -1.29 21.00 -29.39
CA PRO A 180 -0.50 21.16 -30.61
C PRO A 180 0.64 22.10 -30.26
N GLU A 181 1.89 21.66 -30.48
CA GLU A 181 3.03 22.52 -30.23
C GLU A 181 2.73 23.88 -30.90
N PRO A 182 2.77 24.98 -30.15
CA PRO A 182 2.49 26.28 -30.78
C PRO A 182 3.33 26.33 -32.03
N MET A 183 2.71 26.66 -33.15
CA MET A 183 3.34 26.64 -34.49
C MET A 183 4.55 27.61 -34.54
N THR A 184 5.45 27.49 -33.63
CA THR A 184 6.73 28.22 -33.55
C THR A 184 7.54 28.01 -34.82
N TRP A 185 7.43 26.83 -35.44
CA TRP A 185 8.03 26.55 -36.74
C TRP A 185 7.41 27.34 -37.87
N ALA A 186 6.10 27.65 -37.81
CA ALA A 186 5.43 28.48 -38.83
C ALA A 186 5.85 29.95 -38.76
N LEU A 187 6.30 30.41 -37.60
CA LEU A 187 6.84 31.78 -37.42
C LEU A 187 8.34 31.86 -37.72
N LEU A 188 9.08 30.75 -37.58
CA LEU A 188 10.53 30.72 -37.82
C LEU A 188 10.85 30.76 -39.34
N LEU A 189 10.03 30.09 -40.18
CA LEU A 189 10.25 30.05 -41.63
C LEU A 189 10.14 31.45 -42.32
N PRO A 190 9.11 32.26 -42.05
CA PRO A 190 9.06 33.63 -42.61
C PRO A 190 10.18 34.53 -42.08
N GLY A 191 10.59 34.38 -40.80
CA GLY A 191 11.70 35.13 -40.20
C GLY A 191 13.03 34.85 -40.88
N LEU A 192 13.33 33.58 -41.20
CA LEU A 192 14.52 33.17 -41.94
C LEU A 192 14.49 33.62 -43.40
N ALA A 193 13.32 33.57 -44.05
CA ALA A 193 13.17 34.07 -45.43
C ALA A 193 13.37 35.59 -45.52
N TRP A 194 12.91 36.33 -44.52
CA TRP A 194 13.09 37.80 -44.47
C TRP A 194 14.55 38.20 -44.23
N LEU A 195 15.28 37.46 -43.41
CA LEU A 195 16.72 37.65 -43.20
C LEU A 195 17.56 37.38 -44.46
N ARG A 196 17.15 36.41 -45.29
CA ARG A 196 17.86 36.03 -46.52
C ARG A 196 17.63 37.04 -47.64
N GLY A 197 16.45 37.73 -47.68
CA GLY A 197 16.15 38.76 -48.66
C GLY A 197 16.91 40.06 -48.49
N ARG A 198 17.51 40.34 -47.32
CA ARG A 198 18.26 41.59 -47.07
C ARG A 198 19.71 41.56 -47.52
N ARG A 199 20.27 40.43 -47.98
CA ARG A 199 21.68 40.32 -48.38
C ARG A 199 21.98 40.59 -49.85
N PHE A 200 21.00 41.00 -50.65
CA PHE A 200 21.22 41.37 -52.05
C PHE A 200 20.74 42.76 -52.36
N ARG A 201 21.41 43.77 -51.80
CA ARG A 201 21.49 45.12 -52.34
C ARG A 201 22.84 45.70 -51.93
N VAL A 202 23.81 45.46 -52.79
CA VAL A 202 25.02 46.27 -52.97
C VAL A 202 25.07 46.60 -54.46
#